data_4dcf681ac2b8fbe833d3fbf6710ceef1
#
_entry.id   4dcf681ac2b8fbe833d3fbf6710ceef1
#
_cell.length_a   1.000
_cell.length_b   1.000
_cell.length_c   1.000
_cell.angle_alpha   90.00
_cell.angle_beta   90.00
_cell.angle_gamma   90.00
#
_symmetry.space_group_name_H-M   'P 1'
#
loop_
_entity.id
_entity.type
_entity.pdbx_description
1 polymer ?
#
loop_
_entity_poly.entity_id
_entity_poly.type
_entity_poly.pdbx_seq_one_letter_code
_entity_poly.pdbx_strand_id
1 'polypeptide(L)'
;DIRVLIWAAIIFIINGVGLARTVINRDDVFDEPRHIGLSETIMATINGALFAILPLKVVPDATAEITMWIVFASTALAAASISMQSSWLPVFLGFNCTQMGALAYSLSLREEAIYHGLALGVLILLVTLALFAFNLQRAIQNAIILRFENNGLIHRLRSALTQTAEANRAKSVFLASASHDLRQPLHALGLLTETLGGTPLNEKQQLVQEHMMSAVESTRTMLDSLLNISKLDAGAISAEPRPFLVQSIFAK
;
A
#
# COMPACT_ATOMS: atom_id res chain seq x y z
N ASP A 1 22.85 12.20 -45.70
CA ASP A 1 24.19 12.67 -45.33
C ASP A 1 24.79 11.71 -44.29
N ILE A 2 26.00 11.19 -44.62
CA ILE A 2 26.71 10.20 -43.77
C ILE A 2 26.92 10.72 -42.34
N ARG A 3 27.02 12.02 -42.16
CA ARG A 3 27.18 12.69 -40.82
C ARG A 3 25.96 12.49 -39.94
N VAL A 4 24.76 12.54 -40.54
CA VAL A 4 23.50 12.30 -39.82
C VAL A 4 23.37 10.84 -39.36
N LEU A 5 23.81 9.91 -40.26
CA LEU A 5 23.83 8.48 -39.93
C LEU A 5 24.83 8.17 -38.80
N ILE A 6 26.02 8.78 -38.82
CA ILE A 6 27.02 8.64 -37.76
C ILE A 6 26.46 9.18 -36.44
N TRP A 7 25.84 10.37 -36.46
CA TRP A 7 25.24 10.98 -35.30
C TRP A 7 24.10 10.11 -34.69
N ALA A 8 23.21 9.59 -35.54
CA ALA A 8 22.15 8.66 -35.13
C ALA A 8 22.71 7.37 -34.54
N ALA A 9 23.76 6.80 -35.13
CA ALA A 9 24.44 5.60 -34.64
C ALA A 9 25.07 5.83 -33.25
N ILE A 10 25.72 6.99 -33.03
CA ILE A 10 26.30 7.35 -31.73
C ILE A 10 25.23 7.43 -30.68
N ILE A 11 24.10 8.08 -30.96
CA ILE A 11 22.95 8.19 -30.00
C ILE A 11 22.42 6.79 -29.71
N PHE A 12 22.23 5.94 -30.70
CA PHE A 12 21.73 4.59 -30.51
C PHE A 12 22.65 3.74 -29.62
N ILE A 13 23.98 3.84 -29.85
CA ILE A 13 24.98 3.13 -29.06
C ILE A 13 24.95 3.62 -27.60
N ILE A 14 24.94 4.94 -27.36
CA ILE A 14 24.96 5.51 -26.01
C ILE A 14 23.69 5.11 -25.23
N ASN A 15 22.52 5.17 -25.86
CA ASN A 15 21.27 4.72 -25.24
C ASN A 15 21.26 3.21 -24.99
N GLY A 16 21.79 2.41 -25.91
CA GLY A 16 21.95 0.96 -25.76
C GLY A 16 22.87 0.59 -24.58
N VAL A 17 23.99 1.28 -24.43
CA VAL A 17 24.91 1.12 -23.29
C VAL A 17 24.24 1.53 -21.97
N GLY A 18 23.49 2.64 -21.97
CA GLY A 18 22.70 3.07 -20.81
C GLY A 18 21.70 2.01 -20.37
N LEU A 19 20.90 1.49 -21.31
CA LEU A 19 19.94 0.42 -21.06
C LEU A 19 20.61 -0.86 -20.54
N ALA A 20 21.70 -1.30 -21.18
CA ALA A 20 22.44 -2.48 -20.75
C ALA A 20 22.98 -2.32 -19.32
N ARG A 21 23.52 -1.13 -18.99
CA ARG A 21 23.98 -0.82 -17.63
C ARG A 21 22.85 -0.88 -16.61
N THR A 22 21.68 -0.32 -16.89
CA THR A 22 20.52 -0.34 -16.00
C THR A 22 20.02 -1.77 -15.75
N VAL A 23 20.09 -2.64 -16.77
CA VAL A 23 19.70 -4.05 -16.65
C VAL A 23 20.74 -4.85 -15.86
N ILE A 24 22.03 -4.63 -16.09
CA ILE A 24 23.13 -5.37 -15.45
C ILE A 24 23.26 -5.00 -13.97
N ASN A 25 23.16 -3.70 -13.62
CA ASN A 25 23.34 -3.19 -12.26
C ASN A 25 22.02 -3.10 -11.47
N ARG A 26 21.03 -3.89 -11.84
CA ARG A 26 19.70 -3.85 -11.21
C ARG A 26 19.76 -4.12 -9.70
N ASP A 27 20.67 -4.96 -9.26
CA ASP A 27 20.83 -5.36 -7.87
C ASP A 27 21.59 -4.30 -7.05
N ASP A 28 22.53 -3.55 -7.66
CA ASP A 28 23.32 -2.50 -7.00
C ASP A 28 22.48 -1.23 -6.70
N VAL A 29 21.31 -1.08 -7.31
CA VAL A 29 20.41 0.09 -7.11
C VAL A 29 19.97 0.22 -5.65
N PHE A 30 19.95 -0.86 -4.89
CA PHE A 30 19.51 -0.86 -3.49
C PHE A 30 20.63 -0.45 -2.51
N ASP A 31 21.90 -0.63 -2.88
CA ASP A 31 23.01 -0.41 -1.96
C ASP A 31 23.53 1.04 -1.96
N GLU A 32 23.55 1.74 -3.11
CA GLU A 32 24.04 3.13 -3.21
C GLU A 32 23.21 4.04 -4.13
N PRO A 33 21.98 4.42 -3.75
CA PRO A 33 21.06 5.14 -4.64
C PRO A 33 21.55 6.53 -5.06
N ARG A 34 22.43 7.20 -4.29
CA ARG A 34 22.94 8.55 -4.62
C ARG A 34 23.96 8.53 -5.75
N HIS A 35 24.86 7.56 -5.79
CA HIS A 35 25.87 7.43 -6.85
C HIS A 35 25.22 7.07 -8.17
N ILE A 36 24.20 6.24 -8.16
CA ILE A 36 23.43 5.87 -9.34
C ILE A 36 22.68 7.09 -9.88
N GLY A 37 21.99 7.85 -9.03
CA GLY A 37 21.27 9.05 -9.44
C GLY A 37 22.16 10.10 -10.07
N LEU A 38 23.41 10.30 -9.56
CA LEU A 38 24.37 11.23 -10.13
C LEU A 38 24.87 10.74 -11.51
N SER A 39 25.21 9.45 -11.62
CA SER A 39 25.68 8.87 -12.90
C SER A 39 24.61 8.93 -13.96
N GLU A 40 23.35 8.64 -13.65
CA GLU A 40 22.21 8.74 -14.56
C GLU A 40 21.96 10.18 -14.98
N THR A 41 22.10 11.15 -14.07
CA THR A 41 21.99 12.58 -14.39
C THR A 41 23.07 13.03 -15.37
N ILE A 42 24.33 12.62 -15.19
CA ILE A 42 25.43 12.91 -16.11
C ILE A 42 25.15 12.30 -17.48
N MET A 43 24.74 11.05 -17.54
CA MET A 43 24.43 10.36 -18.81
C MET A 43 23.25 11.01 -19.54
N ALA A 44 22.20 11.41 -18.82
CA ALA A 44 21.06 12.13 -19.38
C ALA A 44 21.48 13.49 -19.94
N THR A 45 22.34 14.22 -19.25
CA THR A 45 22.86 15.51 -19.69
C THR A 45 23.71 15.35 -20.96
N ILE A 46 24.58 14.34 -21.01
CA ILE A 46 25.37 14.00 -22.21
C ILE A 46 24.44 13.66 -23.37
N ASN A 47 23.42 12.84 -23.14
CA ASN A 47 22.44 12.51 -24.18
C ASN A 47 21.69 13.77 -24.67
N GLY A 48 21.24 14.65 -23.76
CA GLY A 48 20.62 15.92 -24.12
C GLY A 48 21.54 16.80 -24.97
N ALA A 49 22.83 16.85 -24.63
CA ALA A 49 23.84 17.59 -25.39
C ALA A 49 24.07 17.00 -26.80
N LEU A 50 24.04 15.66 -26.96
CA LEU A 50 24.11 15.02 -28.25
C LEU A 50 22.89 15.34 -29.13
N PHE A 51 21.70 15.31 -28.56
CA PHE A 51 20.48 15.74 -29.26
C PHE A 51 20.49 17.24 -29.59
N ALA A 52 21.15 18.07 -28.79
CA ALA A 52 21.33 19.51 -29.02
C ALA A 52 22.18 19.84 -30.27
N ILE A 53 23.06 18.95 -30.69
CA ILE A 53 23.93 19.17 -31.87
C ILE A 53 23.10 19.41 -33.15
N LEU A 54 22.02 18.64 -33.32
CA LEU A 54 21.20 18.76 -34.53
C LEU A 54 20.55 20.15 -34.68
N PRO A 55 19.77 20.67 -33.69
CA PRO A 55 19.21 22.00 -33.83
C PRO A 55 20.29 23.11 -33.94
N LEU A 56 21.38 23.00 -33.20
CA LEU A 56 22.44 24.03 -33.24
C LEU A 56 23.13 24.10 -34.59
N LYS A 57 23.25 22.98 -35.31
CA LYS A 57 23.95 22.93 -36.62
C LYS A 57 23.04 23.15 -37.80
N VAL A 58 21.76 22.78 -37.70
CA VAL A 58 20.86 22.75 -38.85
C VAL A 58 19.90 23.94 -38.83
N VAL A 59 19.30 24.29 -37.71
CA VAL A 59 18.25 25.32 -37.63
C VAL A 59 18.69 26.70 -38.17
N PRO A 60 19.91 27.21 -37.91
CA PRO A 60 20.32 28.54 -38.43
C PRO A 60 20.18 28.69 -39.93
N ASP A 61 20.53 27.66 -40.71
CA ASP A 61 20.57 27.67 -42.17
C ASP A 61 19.46 26.86 -42.85
N ALA A 62 18.53 26.29 -42.05
CA ALA A 62 17.47 25.42 -42.55
C ALA A 62 16.29 26.19 -43.17
N THR A 63 15.60 25.53 -44.09
CA THR A 63 14.29 26.00 -44.56
C THR A 63 13.24 25.96 -43.41
N ALA A 64 12.17 26.73 -43.53
CA ALA A 64 11.09 26.73 -42.55
C ALA A 64 10.53 25.32 -42.31
N GLU A 65 10.38 24.51 -43.35
CA GLU A 65 9.88 23.13 -43.27
C GLU A 65 10.79 22.25 -42.38
N ILE A 66 12.08 22.27 -42.60
CA ILE A 66 13.07 21.48 -41.87
C ILE A 66 13.10 21.95 -40.42
N THR A 67 13.03 23.25 -40.18
CA THR A 67 12.99 23.84 -38.81
C THR A 67 11.76 23.35 -38.06
N MET A 68 10.57 23.37 -38.68
CA MET A 68 9.34 22.85 -38.06
C MET A 68 9.41 21.38 -37.69
N TRP A 69 10.01 20.55 -38.56
CA TRP A 69 10.22 19.13 -38.23
C TRP A 69 11.18 18.94 -37.04
N ILE A 70 12.25 19.73 -36.95
CA ILE A 70 13.18 19.67 -35.79
C ILE A 70 12.50 20.12 -34.52
N VAL A 71 11.71 21.19 -34.57
CA VAL A 71 10.93 21.67 -33.41
C VAL A 71 9.94 20.59 -32.95
N PHE A 72 9.17 20.02 -33.89
CA PHE A 72 8.21 18.98 -33.59
C PHE A 72 8.87 17.73 -32.99
N ALA A 73 9.94 17.23 -33.61
CA ALA A 73 10.65 16.05 -33.12
C ALA A 73 11.28 16.29 -31.73
N SER A 74 11.89 17.46 -31.53
CA SER A 74 12.50 17.80 -30.24
C SER A 74 11.50 17.96 -29.12
N THR A 75 10.35 18.60 -29.37
CA THR A 75 9.28 18.77 -28.38
C THR A 75 8.57 17.44 -28.07
N ALA A 76 8.34 16.59 -29.07
CA ALA A 76 7.81 15.24 -28.88
C ALA A 76 8.75 14.37 -28.03
N LEU A 77 10.06 14.44 -28.30
CA LEU A 77 11.07 13.70 -27.51
C LEU A 77 11.11 14.19 -26.07
N ALA A 78 11.04 15.51 -25.83
CA ALA A 78 10.99 16.09 -24.50
C ALA A 78 9.75 15.63 -23.74
N ALA A 79 8.58 15.61 -24.38
CA ALA A 79 7.35 15.10 -23.75
C ALA A 79 7.44 13.60 -23.43
N ALA A 80 7.99 12.79 -24.35
CA ALA A 80 8.19 11.35 -24.16
C ALA A 80 9.17 11.04 -23.01
N SER A 81 10.15 11.90 -22.76
CA SER A 81 11.15 11.71 -21.70
C SER A 81 10.54 11.75 -20.28
N ILE A 82 9.37 12.35 -20.11
CA ILE A 82 8.67 12.42 -18.80
C ILE A 82 8.41 11.03 -18.25
N SER A 83 7.88 10.12 -19.06
CA SER A 83 7.52 8.77 -18.59
C SER A 83 8.74 7.95 -18.15
N MET A 84 9.90 8.20 -18.75
CA MET A 84 11.14 7.44 -18.48
C MET A 84 12.01 8.09 -17.37
N GLN A 85 12.00 9.42 -17.26
CA GLN A 85 12.97 10.17 -16.45
C GLN A 85 12.36 10.92 -15.28
N SER A 86 11.02 10.98 -15.15
CA SER A 86 10.34 11.72 -14.07
C SER A 86 10.56 11.14 -12.67
N SER A 87 11.04 9.90 -12.56
CA SER A 87 11.36 9.29 -11.26
C SER A 87 12.49 10.01 -10.52
N TRP A 88 13.38 10.69 -11.26
CA TRP A 88 14.49 11.46 -10.70
C TRP A 88 14.63 12.80 -11.45
N LEU A 89 14.11 13.85 -10.85
CA LEU A 89 14.04 15.20 -11.45
C LEU A 89 15.36 15.70 -12.06
N PRO A 90 16.55 15.52 -11.44
CA PRO A 90 17.82 15.94 -12.05
C PRO A 90 18.11 15.29 -13.41
N VAL A 91 17.74 14.02 -13.61
CA VAL A 91 17.88 13.31 -14.89
C VAL A 91 17.02 13.95 -15.96
N PHE A 92 15.75 14.22 -15.62
CA PHE A 92 14.82 14.90 -16.52
C PHE A 92 15.33 16.31 -16.90
N LEU A 93 15.77 17.11 -15.92
CA LEU A 93 16.27 18.45 -16.16
C LEU A 93 17.57 18.43 -16.97
N GLY A 94 18.51 17.56 -16.66
CA GLY A 94 19.77 17.41 -17.38
C GLY A 94 19.57 17.17 -18.87
N PHE A 95 18.67 16.27 -19.23
CA PHE A 95 18.34 15.97 -20.62
C PHE A 95 17.60 17.12 -21.29
N ASN A 96 16.49 17.56 -20.72
CA ASN A 96 15.60 18.52 -21.38
C ASN A 96 16.14 19.95 -21.42
N CYS A 97 16.84 20.43 -20.37
CA CYS A 97 17.44 21.77 -20.41
C CYS A 97 18.53 21.88 -21.46
N THR A 98 19.35 20.86 -21.64
CA THR A 98 20.40 20.87 -22.69
C THR A 98 19.81 20.81 -24.08
N GLN A 99 18.85 19.93 -24.34
CA GLN A 99 18.24 19.76 -25.65
C GLN A 99 17.35 20.94 -26.05
N MET A 100 16.37 21.30 -25.18
CA MET A 100 15.41 22.35 -25.50
C MET A 100 16.03 23.75 -25.37
N GLY A 101 17.00 23.93 -24.46
CA GLY A 101 17.78 25.17 -24.37
C GLY A 101 18.57 25.43 -25.65
N ALA A 102 19.22 24.40 -26.19
CA ALA A 102 19.92 24.51 -27.50
C ALA A 102 18.97 24.78 -28.66
N LEU A 103 17.78 24.17 -28.67
CA LEU A 103 16.76 24.45 -29.68
C LEU A 103 16.28 25.90 -29.60
N ALA A 104 15.93 26.38 -28.39
CA ALA A 104 15.49 27.76 -28.20
C ALA A 104 16.58 28.76 -28.59
N TYR A 105 17.85 28.49 -28.24
CA TYR A 105 18.97 29.29 -28.66
C TYR A 105 19.16 29.31 -30.18
N SER A 106 19.13 28.17 -30.88
CA SER A 106 19.27 28.11 -32.33
C SER A 106 18.15 28.82 -33.08
N LEU A 107 16.91 28.78 -32.54
CA LEU A 107 15.78 29.54 -33.08
C LEU A 107 15.97 31.06 -32.87
N SER A 108 16.54 31.47 -31.75
CA SER A 108 16.77 32.90 -31.47
C SER A 108 17.86 33.55 -32.35
N LEU A 109 18.68 32.75 -33.02
CA LEU A 109 19.68 33.24 -33.98
C LEU A 109 19.07 33.64 -35.35
N ARG A 110 17.82 33.29 -35.60
CA ARG A 110 17.10 33.71 -36.82
C ARG A 110 16.53 35.11 -36.64
N GLU A 111 16.61 35.89 -37.72
CA GLU A 111 16.15 37.31 -37.70
C GLU A 111 14.62 37.46 -37.74
N GLU A 112 13.91 36.45 -38.21
CA GLU A 112 12.47 36.52 -38.40
C GLU A 112 11.73 36.37 -37.06
N ALA A 113 10.77 37.29 -36.78
CA ALA A 113 10.02 37.34 -35.52
C ALA A 113 9.29 36.03 -35.15
N ILE A 114 8.88 35.21 -36.14
CA ILE A 114 8.24 33.92 -35.94
C ILE A 114 9.11 32.93 -35.16
N TYR A 115 10.44 32.93 -35.41
CA TYR A 115 11.36 32.03 -34.71
C TYR A 115 11.62 32.46 -33.29
N HIS A 116 11.58 33.77 -32.99
CA HIS A 116 11.65 34.29 -31.62
C HIS A 116 10.38 33.85 -30.83
N GLY A 117 9.20 33.89 -31.49
CA GLY A 117 7.97 33.36 -30.90
C GLY A 117 8.04 31.87 -30.62
N LEU A 118 8.60 31.09 -31.55
CA LEU A 118 8.84 29.65 -31.35
C LEU A 118 9.82 29.36 -30.24
N ALA A 119 10.92 30.13 -30.15
CA ALA A 119 11.91 30.00 -29.07
C ALA A 119 11.28 30.23 -27.69
N LEU A 120 10.46 31.27 -27.58
CA LEU A 120 9.69 31.54 -26.35
C LEU A 120 8.71 30.39 -26.03
N GLY A 121 8.01 29.88 -27.04
CA GLY A 121 7.11 28.72 -26.88
C GLY A 121 7.83 27.47 -26.37
N VAL A 122 9.03 27.19 -26.90
CA VAL A 122 9.89 26.07 -26.45
C VAL A 122 10.30 26.26 -24.98
N LEU A 123 10.65 27.48 -24.55
CA LEU A 123 11.01 27.76 -23.17
C LEU A 123 9.81 27.62 -22.22
N ILE A 124 8.64 28.12 -22.62
CA ILE A 124 7.40 27.95 -21.85
C ILE A 124 7.07 26.44 -21.71
N LEU A 125 7.22 25.67 -22.80
CA LEU A 125 7.00 24.23 -22.78
C LEU A 125 8.00 23.55 -21.81
N LEU A 126 9.29 23.91 -21.85
CA LEU A 126 10.30 23.38 -20.95
C LEU A 126 9.92 23.61 -19.48
N VAL A 127 9.50 24.81 -19.12
CA VAL A 127 9.05 25.14 -17.76
C VAL A 127 7.82 24.31 -17.37
N THR A 128 6.85 24.23 -18.28
CA THR A 128 5.63 23.42 -18.03
C THR A 128 5.93 21.94 -17.80
N LEU A 129 6.80 21.36 -18.63
CA LEU A 129 7.24 19.98 -18.50
C LEU A 129 8.03 19.74 -17.20
N ALA A 130 8.88 20.70 -16.80
CA ALA A 130 9.63 20.64 -15.55
C ALA A 130 8.71 20.68 -14.32
N LEU A 131 7.69 21.54 -14.31
CA LEU A 131 6.67 21.58 -13.25
C LEU A 131 5.86 20.30 -13.21
N PHE A 132 5.50 19.77 -14.37
CA PHE A 132 4.77 18.48 -14.46
C PHE A 132 5.63 17.32 -13.92
N ALA A 133 6.91 17.22 -14.34
CA ALA A 133 7.84 16.21 -13.85
C ALA A 133 8.03 16.28 -12.33
N PHE A 134 8.14 17.48 -11.77
CA PHE A 134 8.24 17.71 -10.33
C PHE A 134 6.98 17.22 -9.58
N ASN A 135 5.80 17.56 -10.08
CA ASN A 135 4.55 17.10 -9.48
C ASN A 135 4.40 15.58 -9.58
N LEU A 136 4.78 15.00 -10.72
CA LEU A 136 4.73 13.55 -10.93
C LEU A 136 5.70 12.82 -9.98
N GLN A 137 6.92 13.31 -9.81
CA GLN A 137 7.87 12.75 -8.85
C GLN A 137 7.31 12.78 -7.43
N ARG A 138 6.72 13.92 -7.01
CA ARG A 138 6.07 14.03 -5.70
C ARG A 138 4.92 13.03 -5.53
N ALA A 139 4.09 12.88 -6.56
CA ALA A 139 2.98 11.93 -6.54
C ALA A 139 3.47 10.48 -6.38
N ILE A 140 4.53 10.10 -7.11
CA ILE A 140 5.15 8.78 -7.00
C ILE A 140 5.72 8.56 -5.59
N GLN A 141 6.48 9.53 -5.04
CA GLN A 141 7.05 9.43 -3.70
C GLN A 141 5.95 9.27 -2.64
N ASN A 142 4.89 10.08 -2.71
CA ASN A 142 3.77 9.99 -1.77
C ASN A 142 3.04 8.64 -1.90
N ALA A 143 2.85 8.13 -3.11
CA ALA A 143 2.22 6.83 -3.33
C ALA A 143 3.05 5.68 -2.73
N ILE A 144 4.38 5.75 -2.83
CA ILE A 144 5.29 4.77 -2.24
C ILE A 144 5.20 4.82 -0.71
N ILE A 145 5.31 6.01 -0.11
CA ILE A 145 5.21 6.20 1.35
C ILE A 145 3.87 5.66 1.87
N LEU A 146 2.76 6.06 1.25
CA LEU A 146 1.42 5.62 1.63
C LEU A 146 1.26 4.09 1.53
N ARG A 147 1.89 3.47 0.53
CA ARG A 147 1.88 2.01 0.38
C ARG A 147 2.60 1.31 1.53
N PHE A 148 3.76 1.85 1.96
CA PHE A 148 4.49 1.29 3.10
C PHE A 148 3.73 1.48 4.42
N GLU A 149 3.13 2.64 4.64
CA GLU A 149 2.28 2.90 5.82
C GLU A 149 1.08 1.96 5.86
N ASN A 150 0.36 1.81 4.75
CA ASN A 150 -0.77 0.89 4.65
C ASN A 150 -0.37 -0.56 4.95
N ASN A 151 0.75 -1.03 4.40
CA ASN A 151 1.25 -2.37 4.70
C ASN A 151 1.57 -2.52 6.20
N GLY A 152 2.19 -1.50 6.80
CA GLY A 152 2.47 -1.48 8.24
C GLY A 152 1.19 -1.53 9.09
N LEU A 153 0.15 -0.79 8.72
CA LEU A 153 -1.16 -0.83 9.39
C LEU A 153 -1.85 -2.19 9.24
N ILE A 154 -1.81 -2.80 8.05
CA ILE A 154 -2.36 -4.13 7.81
C ILE A 154 -1.68 -5.17 8.70
N HIS A 155 -0.36 -5.13 8.83
CA HIS A 155 0.38 -6.04 9.72
C HIS A 155 0.00 -5.87 11.19
N ARG A 156 -0.10 -4.62 11.67
CA ARG A 156 -0.53 -4.32 13.05
C ARG A 156 -1.96 -4.78 13.32
N LEU A 157 -2.87 -4.54 12.38
CA LEU A 157 -4.26 -4.97 12.49
C LEU A 157 -4.38 -6.50 12.57
N ARG A 158 -3.66 -7.22 11.69
CA ARG A 158 -3.64 -8.70 11.73
C ARG A 158 -3.10 -9.22 13.04
N SER A 159 -2.01 -8.66 13.56
CA SER A 159 -1.44 -9.05 14.85
C SER A 159 -2.43 -8.81 16.00
N ALA A 160 -3.08 -7.65 16.04
CA ALA A 160 -4.09 -7.34 17.05
C ALA A 160 -5.30 -8.30 16.99
N LEU A 161 -5.78 -8.62 15.78
CA LEU A 161 -6.87 -9.59 15.59
C LEU A 161 -6.48 -10.98 16.06
N THR A 162 -5.27 -11.46 15.75
CA THR A 162 -4.77 -12.75 16.21
C THR A 162 -4.68 -12.80 17.72
N GLN A 163 -4.09 -11.78 18.36
CA GLN A 163 -3.99 -11.69 19.82
C GLN A 163 -5.38 -11.68 20.50
N THR A 164 -6.34 -10.95 19.93
CA THR A 164 -7.71 -10.90 20.45
C THR A 164 -8.40 -12.27 20.32
N ALA A 165 -8.21 -12.94 19.20
CA ALA A 165 -8.76 -14.29 18.97
C ALA A 165 -8.16 -15.31 19.93
N GLU A 166 -6.84 -15.27 20.16
CA GLU A 166 -6.14 -16.13 21.13
C GLU A 166 -6.61 -15.88 22.56
N ALA A 167 -6.73 -14.60 22.95
CA ALA A 167 -7.24 -14.22 24.28
C ALA A 167 -8.68 -14.69 24.51
N ASN A 168 -9.55 -14.54 23.50
CA ASN A 168 -10.93 -15.05 23.57
C ASN A 168 -10.97 -16.58 23.66
N ARG A 169 -10.12 -17.27 22.89
CA ARG A 169 -10.02 -18.73 22.96
C ARG A 169 -9.54 -19.19 24.34
N ALA A 170 -8.51 -18.57 24.89
CA ALA A 170 -8.00 -18.86 26.22
C ALA A 170 -9.07 -18.64 27.30
N LYS A 171 -9.82 -17.50 27.22
CA LYS A 171 -10.96 -17.21 28.10
C LYS A 171 -12.02 -18.32 28.03
N SER A 172 -12.37 -18.78 26.83
CA SER A 172 -13.38 -19.80 26.65
C SER A 172 -12.96 -21.16 27.22
N VAL A 173 -11.70 -21.55 27.00
CA VAL A 173 -11.12 -22.80 27.56
C VAL A 173 -11.09 -22.72 29.10
N PHE A 174 -10.63 -21.59 29.65
CA PHE A 174 -10.61 -21.36 31.09
C PHE A 174 -12.00 -21.49 31.72
N LEU A 175 -13.01 -20.83 31.14
CA LEU A 175 -14.39 -20.87 31.65
C LEU A 175 -15.01 -22.29 31.54
N ALA A 176 -14.70 -23.01 30.46
CA ALA A 176 -15.17 -24.40 30.30
C ALA A 176 -14.56 -25.32 31.38
N SER A 177 -13.25 -25.21 31.65
CA SER A 177 -12.57 -25.99 32.67
C SER A 177 -13.06 -25.62 34.08
N ALA A 178 -13.07 -24.32 34.42
CA ALA A 178 -13.51 -23.85 35.72
C ALA A 178 -14.95 -24.28 36.05
N SER A 179 -15.79 -24.33 35.04
CA SER A 179 -17.17 -24.78 35.17
C SER A 179 -17.35 -26.25 35.49
N HIS A 180 -16.53 -27.09 34.81
CA HIS A 180 -16.50 -28.50 35.15
C HIS A 180 -16.06 -28.69 36.61
N ASP A 181 -15.01 -27.98 37.03
CA ASP A 181 -14.43 -28.09 38.33
C ASP A 181 -15.34 -27.54 39.46
N LEU A 182 -16.17 -26.51 39.12
CA LEU A 182 -17.19 -25.98 40.04
C LEU A 182 -18.46 -26.86 40.08
N ARG A 183 -18.81 -27.53 38.97
CA ARG A 183 -20.00 -28.38 38.94
C ARG A 183 -19.86 -29.64 39.84
N GLN A 184 -18.63 -30.20 39.95
CA GLN A 184 -18.38 -31.36 40.79
C GLN A 184 -18.69 -31.12 42.29
N PRO A 185 -18.15 -30.10 42.99
CA PRO A 185 -18.47 -29.85 44.39
C PRO A 185 -19.93 -29.46 44.57
N LEU A 186 -20.56 -28.75 43.63
CA LEU A 186 -21.99 -28.44 43.70
C LEU A 186 -22.86 -29.70 43.60
N HIS A 187 -22.49 -30.64 42.75
CA HIS A 187 -23.18 -31.90 42.65
C HIS A 187 -23.03 -32.72 43.95
N ALA A 188 -21.82 -32.76 44.52
CA ALA A 188 -21.58 -33.41 45.79
C ALA A 188 -22.40 -32.78 46.95
N LEU A 189 -22.48 -31.43 47.00
CA LEU A 189 -23.30 -30.69 47.95
C LEU A 189 -24.79 -31.04 47.79
N GLY A 190 -25.27 -31.10 46.55
CA GLY A 190 -26.64 -31.49 46.24
C GLY A 190 -26.97 -32.89 46.78
N LEU A 191 -26.13 -33.89 46.52
CA LEU A 191 -26.28 -35.27 47.03
C LEU A 191 -26.26 -35.34 48.53
N LEU A 192 -25.35 -34.61 49.20
CA LEU A 192 -25.29 -34.57 50.66
C LEU A 192 -26.58 -33.93 51.28
N THR A 193 -27.08 -32.84 50.67
CA THR A 193 -28.29 -32.19 51.08
C THR A 193 -29.52 -33.05 50.88
N GLU A 194 -29.57 -33.81 49.76
CA GLU A 194 -30.63 -34.78 49.47
C GLU A 194 -30.59 -35.95 50.47
N THR A 195 -29.40 -36.50 50.72
CA THR A 195 -29.20 -37.57 51.72
C THR A 195 -29.62 -37.12 53.12
N LEU A 196 -29.31 -35.89 53.50
CA LEU A 196 -29.74 -35.29 54.76
C LEU A 196 -31.30 -35.27 54.87
N GLY A 197 -31.97 -34.87 53.79
CA GLY A 197 -33.45 -34.89 53.70
C GLY A 197 -34.11 -36.27 53.85
N GLY A 198 -33.34 -37.34 53.56
CA GLY A 198 -33.78 -38.72 53.79
C GLY A 198 -33.66 -39.22 55.26
N THR A 199 -33.11 -38.37 56.18
CA THR A 199 -32.99 -38.69 57.61
C THR A 199 -34.13 -38.06 58.42
N PRO A 200 -34.48 -38.56 59.64
CA PRO A 200 -35.49 -37.91 60.47
C PRO A 200 -34.98 -36.53 60.93
N LEU A 201 -35.56 -35.46 60.39
CA LEU A 201 -35.23 -34.04 60.67
C LEU A 201 -36.35 -33.42 61.53
N ASN A 202 -36.00 -32.52 62.44
CA ASN A 202 -36.99 -31.64 63.09
C ASN A 202 -37.37 -30.50 62.13
N GLU A 203 -38.48 -29.78 62.47
CA GLU A 203 -39.03 -28.69 61.65
C GLU A 203 -37.96 -27.62 61.24
N LYS A 204 -37.07 -27.22 62.19
CA LYS A 204 -36.03 -26.24 61.93
C LYS A 204 -34.96 -26.80 60.98
N GLN A 205 -34.62 -28.07 61.12
CA GLN A 205 -33.64 -28.78 60.23
C GLN A 205 -34.20 -28.97 58.84
N GLN A 206 -35.49 -29.27 58.70
CA GLN A 206 -36.18 -29.35 57.43
C GLN A 206 -36.14 -28.04 56.68
N LEU A 207 -36.45 -26.91 57.35
CA LEU A 207 -36.39 -25.58 56.76
C LEU A 207 -34.96 -25.20 56.30
N VAL A 208 -33.94 -25.55 57.08
CA VAL A 208 -32.53 -25.30 56.69
C VAL A 208 -32.15 -26.16 55.50
N GLN A 209 -32.54 -27.42 55.44
CA GLN A 209 -32.25 -28.32 54.32
C GLN A 209 -32.92 -27.83 53.03
N GLU A 210 -34.17 -27.36 53.06
CA GLU A 210 -34.86 -26.75 51.92
C GLU A 210 -34.10 -25.51 51.38
N HIS A 211 -33.66 -24.65 52.32
CA HIS A 211 -32.86 -23.47 51.93
C HIS A 211 -31.52 -23.87 51.31
N MET A 212 -30.84 -24.88 51.83
CA MET A 212 -29.59 -25.39 51.26
C MET A 212 -29.81 -25.94 49.84
N MET A 213 -30.87 -26.71 49.64
CA MET A 213 -31.25 -27.26 48.35
C MET A 213 -31.53 -26.15 47.34
N SER A 214 -32.30 -25.14 47.71
CA SER A 214 -32.61 -23.95 46.92
C SER A 214 -31.34 -23.17 46.54
N ALA A 215 -30.42 -22.99 47.49
CA ALA A 215 -29.15 -22.31 47.24
C ALA A 215 -28.25 -23.08 46.26
N VAL A 216 -28.13 -24.39 46.38
CA VAL A 216 -27.38 -25.26 45.49
C VAL A 216 -27.94 -25.18 44.06
N GLU A 217 -29.27 -25.30 43.90
CA GLU A 217 -29.92 -25.26 42.58
C GLU A 217 -29.81 -23.86 41.93
N SER A 218 -29.97 -22.78 42.71
CA SER A 218 -29.75 -21.41 42.22
C SER A 218 -28.32 -21.20 41.74
N THR A 219 -27.33 -21.69 42.48
CA THR A 219 -25.91 -21.57 42.12
C THR A 219 -25.61 -22.38 40.83
N ARG A 220 -26.20 -23.59 40.70
CA ARG A 220 -26.07 -24.44 39.48
C ARG A 220 -26.64 -23.71 38.26
N THR A 221 -27.84 -23.16 38.37
CA THR A 221 -28.49 -22.40 37.28
C THR A 221 -27.69 -21.17 36.88
N MET A 222 -27.13 -20.43 37.84
CA MET A 222 -26.27 -19.28 37.57
C MET A 222 -24.99 -19.69 36.84
N LEU A 223 -24.34 -20.77 37.26
CA LEU A 223 -23.13 -21.31 36.64
C LEU A 223 -23.41 -21.75 35.19
N ASP A 224 -24.50 -22.49 34.94
CA ASP A 224 -24.86 -22.95 33.59
C ASP A 224 -25.22 -21.73 32.70
N SER A 225 -25.85 -20.70 33.20
CA SER A 225 -26.13 -19.46 32.45
C SER A 225 -24.86 -18.71 32.05
N LEU A 226 -23.89 -18.58 32.97
CA LEU A 226 -22.60 -17.93 32.70
C LEU A 226 -21.79 -18.68 31.63
N LEU A 227 -21.85 -20.01 31.65
CA LEU A 227 -21.24 -20.85 30.66
C LEU A 227 -21.86 -20.71 29.27
N ASN A 228 -23.18 -20.68 29.21
CA ASN A 228 -23.88 -20.53 27.95
C ASN A 228 -23.57 -19.18 27.30
N ILE A 229 -23.51 -18.09 28.08
CA ILE A 229 -23.08 -16.78 27.59
C ILE A 229 -21.63 -16.86 27.06
N SER A 230 -20.74 -17.50 27.80
CA SER A 230 -19.32 -17.63 27.41
C SER A 230 -19.14 -18.46 26.13
N LYS A 231 -19.96 -19.50 25.91
CA LYS A 231 -19.97 -20.28 24.66
C LYS A 231 -20.55 -19.49 23.50
N LEU A 232 -21.56 -18.65 23.73
CA LEU A 232 -22.10 -17.73 22.72
C LEU A 232 -21.06 -16.69 22.29
N ASP A 233 -20.41 -16.04 23.25
CA ASP A 233 -19.34 -15.06 22.98
C ASP A 233 -18.16 -15.67 22.21
N ALA A 234 -17.86 -16.92 22.47
CA ALA A 234 -16.80 -17.67 21.77
C ALA A 234 -17.22 -18.17 20.37
N GLY A 235 -18.47 -17.97 19.96
CA GLY A 235 -18.99 -18.51 18.71
C GLY A 235 -19.07 -20.05 18.68
N ALA A 236 -18.98 -20.69 19.84
CA ALA A 236 -19.01 -22.16 19.96
C ALA A 236 -20.43 -22.75 19.81
N ILE A 237 -21.46 -21.89 19.87
CA ILE A 237 -22.86 -22.27 19.65
C ILE A 237 -23.26 -21.81 18.25
N SER A 238 -23.49 -22.77 17.35
CA SER A 238 -24.10 -22.50 16.05
C SER A 238 -25.61 -22.66 16.14
N ALA A 239 -26.35 -21.68 15.58
CA ALA A 239 -27.80 -21.83 15.46
C ALA A 239 -28.10 -22.86 14.38
N GLU A 240 -28.82 -23.91 14.75
CA GLU A 240 -29.41 -24.87 13.80
C GLU A 240 -30.88 -24.48 13.56
N PRO A 241 -31.20 -23.73 12.49
CA PRO A 241 -32.59 -23.37 12.22
C PRO A 241 -33.40 -24.62 11.86
N ARG A 242 -34.42 -24.92 12.70
CA ARG A 242 -35.36 -26.02 12.45
C ARG A 242 -36.79 -25.46 12.41
N PRO A 243 -37.64 -25.92 11.50
CA PRO A 243 -39.04 -25.58 11.53
C PRO A 243 -39.69 -26.15 12.78
N PHE A 244 -40.41 -25.37 13.55
CA PHE A 244 -41.16 -25.79 14.71
C PHE A 244 -42.55 -25.12 14.72
N LEU A 245 -43.52 -25.79 15.37
CA LEU A 245 -44.86 -25.24 15.54
C LEU A 245 -44.85 -24.16 16.63
N VAL A 246 -45.25 -22.93 16.28
CA VAL A 246 -45.28 -21.80 17.22
C VAL A 246 -46.09 -22.13 18.51
N GLN A 247 -47.13 -22.93 18.40
CA GLN A 247 -47.95 -23.40 19.51
C GLN A 247 -47.14 -24.19 20.57
N SER A 248 -46.03 -24.84 20.19
CA SER A 248 -45.17 -25.59 21.13
C SER A 248 -44.41 -24.69 22.11
N ILE A 249 -44.26 -23.39 21.83
CA ILE A 249 -43.62 -22.41 22.70
C ILE A 249 -44.56 -21.94 23.79
N PHE A 250 -45.86 -21.84 23.52
CA PHE A 250 -46.87 -21.34 24.43
C PHE A 250 -47.55 -22.47 25.26
N ALA A 251 -47.21 -23.71 25.00
CA ALA A 251 -47.74 -24.89 25.71
C ALA A 251 -46.96 -25.29 26.97
N LYS A 252 -46.01 -24.44 27.41
CA LYS A 252 -45.20 -24.58 28.62
C LYS A 252 -45.63 -23.51 29.63
#